data_5402692d48f1e21eef5636d99d14f2ec
#
_entry.id   5402692d48f1e21eef5636d99d14f2ec
#
_cell.length_a   1.000
_cell.length_b   1.000
_cell.length_c   1.000
_cell.angle_alpha   90.00
_cell.angle_beta   90.00
_cell.angle_gamma   90.00
#
_symmetry.space_group_name_H-M   'P 1'
#
loop_
_entity.id
_entity.type
_entity.pdbx_description
1 polymer ?
#
loop_
_entity_poly.entity_id
_entity_poly.type
_entity_poly.pdbx_seq_one_letter_code
_entity_poly.pdbx_strand_id
1 'polypeptide(L)'
;MPPSACPRIRQDVACATGCRAKMIEQDFLCALSVRRRSFFIERRTVMKPIYQMTKEELFNEFHFDANDINGLNDDRVTLLREAHGENKLQESKKQSTLSIFLHQFADLLVIILIAAAVISMLSGNPESTLVIFAVIILNAVLGTVQYVKAQKSLESLKALSAPHAHVMRNDVKCEILSSEIVPGDILLLEAGDMISADGRILENYSLQVNESALTGEAEAVCKTDGILEFAELPLGDRLNMVYKGSLATYGRATVLVTATGMQTEMGKIANLMSSAQEKQTPLQRNLHDFSKKLSLVILLICALVFVLGIWRDMAVTEALMFSVALAVAAIPEALGSIVTIGLAIGTQKMAKENAIIKDLRAVEGLGSVSVICSDKTGTLTQNKMTVQQVYIPGQVWDVVSAIHKEDTFARIVECSVLCNDSTENGDVFVGDPTETALLSFCRRLGWDAQIIRRSFPRLQELPFDSERKLMSTLHQAEDMYRLCVKGAPDVLLERCRLEHSLAQTVQKQIEQFSMQGLRVLAFAEKVVEDNRELTLQDESELTFVGLIAMMDPPRQETADAVYACRQAGIRPVMITGDHKATASAIAKQIGILAEGDRTVEGADLEHMSDAQLADTV
;
A
#
# COMPACT_ATOMS: atom_id res chain seq x y z
N MET A 1 24.39 48.23 11.62
CA MET A 1 25.08 48.86 10.47
C MET A 1 24.61 48.13 9.21
N PRO A 2 24.15 48.87 8.23
CA PRO A 2 23.44 48.36 7.06
C PRO A 2 24.33 48.26 5.80
N PRO A 3 23.74 48.07 4.61
CA PRO A 3 24.12 47.11 3.57
C PRO A 3 24.80 47.78 2.34
N SER A 4 25.27 46.98 1.41
CA SER A 4 25.72 47.41 0.08
C SER A 4 25.45 46.28 -0.90
N ALA A 5 24.96 46.44 -2.03
CA ALA A 5 24.74 47.34 -3.13
C ALA A 5 24.70 46.48 -4.41
N CYS A 6 23.72 46.73 -5.19
CA CYS A 6 23.46 46.14 -6.53
C CYS A 6 24.28 46.91 -7.59
N PRO A 7 24.70 46.35 -8.70
CA PRO A 7 24.97 47.12 -9.90
C PRO A 7 23.98 46.89 -11.06
N ARG A 8 23.59 48.02 -11.61
CA ARG A 8 22.83 48.25 -12.85
C ARG A 8 23.63 47.81 -14.08
N ILE A 9 22.90 47.28 -15.08
CA ILE A 9 23.38 47.32 -16.47
C ILE A 9 22.31 48.01 -17.35
N ARG A 10 22.82 48.84 -18.22
CA ARG A 10 22.18 49.86 -19.06
C ARG A 10 21.39 49.24 -20.24
N GLN A 11 20.40 50.02 -20.65
CA GLN A 11 19.69 50.00 -21.92
C GLN A 11 20.62 50.16 -23.11
N ASP A 12 20.23 49.51 -24.23
CA ASP A 12 20.37 50.09 -25.54
C ASP A 12 19.15 49.74 -26.41
N VAL A 13 18.71 50.77 -27.10
CA VAL A 13 17.53 50.93 -27.94
C VAL A 13 17.91 50.68 -29.40
N ALA A 14 17.11 49.97 -30.16
CA ALA A 14 16.75 50.36 -31.51
C ALA A 14 15.73 49.42 -32.21
N CYS A 15 14.62 49.99 -32.56
CA CYS A 15 13.92 49.96 -33.85
C CYS A 15 13.41 48.65 -34.46
N ALA A 16 12.10 48.49 -34.53
CA ALA A 16 11.39 48.45 -35.83
C ALA A 16 9.88 48.27 -35.64
N THR A 17 9.17 49.19 -36.16
CA THR A 17 7.73 49.30 -36.41
C THR A 17 7.23 48.12 -37.27
N GLY A 18 6.18 47.42 -36.83
CA GLY A 18 5.48 46.45 -37.66
C GLY A 18 4.58 45.39 -37.01
N CYS A 19 4.39 45.40 -35.70
CA CYS A 19 3.65 44.34 -35.02
C CYS A 19 2.59 44.82 -34.00
N ARG A 20 2.04 46.03 -34.22
CA ARG A 20 1.08 46.63 -33.23
C ARG A 20 -0.38 46.16 -33.36
N ALA A 21 -0.77 45.45 -34.39
CA ALA A 21 -2.19 45.05 -34.56
C ALA A 21 -2.50 43.61 -34.08
N LYS A 22 -1.53 42.70 -33.96
CA LYS A 22 -1.76 41.32 -33.45
C LYS A 22 -1.51 41.14 -31.96
N MET A 23 -0.86 42.08 -31.32
CA MET A 23 -0.61 42.05 -29.88
C MET A 23 -1.76 42.47 -29.01
N ILE A 24 -2.68 43.31 -29.53
CA ILE A 24 -3.82 43.82 -28.78
C ILE A 24 -4.93 42.75 -28.63
N GLU A 25 -5.07 41.85 -29.59
CA GLU A 25 -6.06 40.75 -29.49
C GLU A 25 -5.60 39.60 -28.60
N GLN A 26 -4.30 39.32 -28.51
CA GLN A 26 -3.74 38.32 -27.58
C GLN A 26 -3.71 38.83 -26.14
N ASP A 27 -3.44 40.10 -25.89
CA ASP A 27 -3.47 40.69 -24.55
C ASP A 27 -4.88 40.80 -24.00
N PHE A 28 -5.91 41.00 -24.86
CA PHE A 28 -7.31 41.02 -24.42
C PHE A 28 -7.85 39.63 -24.06
N LEU A 29 -7.44 38.59 -24.75
CA LEU A 29 -7.77 37.19 -24.43
C LEU A 29 -6.98 36.69 -23.22
N CYS A 30 -5.73 37.13 -23.03
CA CYS A 30 -4.95 36.85 -21.85
C CYS A 30 -5.49 37.57 -20.62
N ALA A 31 -5.93 38.83 -20.73
CA ALA A 31 -6.57 39.60 -19.66
C ALA A 31 -7.93 39.02 -19.23
N LEU A 32 -8.71 38.45 -20.17
CA LEU A 32 -9.95 37.73 -19.84
C LEU A 32 -9.72 36.37 -19.21
N SER A 33 -8.66 35.64 -19.56
CA SER A 33 -8.28 34.38 -18.94
C SER A 33 -7.68 34.61 -17.54
N VAL A 34 -6.92 35.66 -17.35
CA VAL A 34 -6.38 36.10 -16.05
C VAL A 34 -7.48 36.61 -15.13
N ARG A 35 -8.45 37.37 -15.65
CA ARG A 35 -9.63 37.82 -14.85
C ARG A 35 -10.54 36.66 -14.46
N ARG A 36 -10.71 35.62 -15.29
CA ARG A 36 -11.41 34.38 -14.88
C ARG A 36 -10.61 33.58 -13.86
N ARG A 37 -9.28 33.57 -13.93
CA ARG A 37 -8.43 32.94 -12.91
C ARG A 37 -8.35 33.75 -11.62
N SER A 38 -8.37 35.10 -11.69
CA SER A 38 -8.37 35.94 -10.48
C SER A 38 -9.68 35.85 -9.70
N PHE A 39 -10.82 35.63 -10.37
CA PHE A 39 -12.10 35.43 -9.66
C PHE A 39 -12.22 34.07 -8.96
N PHE A 40 -11.38 33.09 -9.33
CA PHE A 40 -11.24 31.82 -8.63
C PHE A 40 -10.09 31.79 -7.60
N ILE A 41 -9.20 32.79 -7.59
CA ILE A 41 -8.05 32.85 -6.67
C ILE A 41 -8.36 33.70 -5.42
N GLU A 42 -9.39 34.56 -5.44
CA GLU A 42 -9.69 35.47 -4.32
C GLU A 42 -10.59 34.89 -3.21
N ARG A 43 -10.87 33.57 -3.23
CA ARG A 43 -11.48 32.86 -2.09
C ARG A 43 -10.70 31.58 -1.74
N ARG A 44 -9.40 31.64 -1.67
CA ARG A 44 -8.66 30.75 -0.77
C ARG A 44 -8.60 31.41 0.62
N THR A 45 -9.74 31.59 1.25
CA THR A 45 -9.85 31.40 2.70
C THR A 45 -9.18 30.05 2.95
N VAL A 46 -8.23 29.99 3.87
CA VAL A 46 -7.63 28.73 4.35
C VAL A 46 -8.80 27.83 4.72
N MET A 47 -9.16 26.88 3.82
CA MET A 47 -10.29 25.99 4.09
C MET A 47 -9.89 25.14 5.27
N LYS A 48 -10.72 25.19 6.30
CA LYS A 48 -10.57 24.38 7.50
C LYS A 48 -10.48 22.91 7.08
N PRO A 49 -9.50 22.13 7.56
CA PRO A 49 -9.39 20.72 7.20
C PRO A 49 -10.70 19.97 7.52
N ILE A 50 -11.07 19.00 6.69
CA ILE A 50 -12.34 18.25 6.81
C ILE A 50 -12.51 17.61 8.21
N TYR A 51 -11.43 17.10 8.80
CA TYR A 51 -11.45 16.50 10.14
C TYR A 51 -11.70 17.51 11.28
N GLN A 52 -11.60 18.81 11.02
CA GLN A 52 -11.90 19.89 11.96
C GLN A 52 -13.32 20.48 11.76
N MET A 53 -14.01 20.11 10.67
CA MET A 53 -15.32 20.64 10.35
C MET A 53 -16.40 20.03 11.24
N THR A 54 -17.39 20.86 11.63
CA THR A 54 -18.63 20.38 12.24
C THR A 54 -19.49 19.66 11.20
N LYS A 55 -20.50 18.90 11.63
CA LYS A 55 -21.46 18.27 10.71
C LYS A 55 -22.19 19.31 9.84
N GLU A 56 -22.54 20.46 10.43
CA GLU A 56 -23.18 21.57 9.71
C GLU A 56 -22.25 22.20 8.65
N GLU A 57 -20.98 22.42 8.99
CA GLU A 57 -19.97 22.92 8.04
C GLU A 57 -19.76 21.93 6.88
N LEU A 58 -19.72 20.62 7.16
CA LEU A 58 -19.61 19.58 6.15
C LEU A 58 -20.83 19.53 5.22
N PHE A 59 -22.04 19.57 5.77
CA PHE A 59 -23.26 19.58 4.97
C PHE A 59 -23.34 20.82 4.08
N ASN A 60 -22.96 21.99 4.58
CA ASN A 60 -22.87 23.21 3.78
C ASN A 60 -21.83 23.12 2.65
N GLU A 61 -20.65 22.54 2.92
CA GLU A 61 -19.58 22.38 1.91
C GLU A 61 -20.01 21.42 0.78
N PHE A 62 -20.69 20.32 1.12
CA PHE A 62 -21.21 19.36 0.16
C PHE A 62 -22.64 19.68 -0.33
N HIS A 63 -23.19 20.84 0.05
CA HIS A 63 -24.53 21.34 -0.34
C HIS A 63 -25.68 20.39 0.04
N PHE A 64 -25.63 19.83 1.24
CA PHE A 64 -26.76 19.13 1.86
C PHE A 64 -27.60 20.09 2.70
N ASP A 65 -28.90 19.84 2.78
CA ASP A 65 -29.74 20.51 3.79
C ASP A 65 -29.40 19.95 5.18
N ALA A 66 -29.27 20.82 6.18
CA ALA A 66 -28.62 20.58 7.48
C ALA A 66 -29.17 19.43 8.35
N ASN A 67 -30.18 18.68 7.90
CA ASN A 67 -30.77 17.55 8.61
C ASN A 67 -31.07 16.33 7.71
N ASP A 68 -30.55 16.30 6.47
CA ASP A 68 -30.97 15.31 5.49
C ASP A 68 -29.85 14.29 5.21
N ILE A 69 -29.79 13.23 6.02
CA ILE A 69 -28.91 12.06 5.82
C ILE A 69 -29.49 11.11 4.74
N ASN A 70 -30.51 11.55 4.00
CA ASN A 70 -31.25 10.73 3.03
C ASN A 70 -30.45 10.39 1.75
N GLY A 71 -29.22 10.92 1.65
CA GLY A 71 -28.32 10.68 0.54
C GLY A 71 -28.63 11.49 -0.72
N LEU A 72 -27.79 11.30 -1.73
CA LEU A 72 -27.91 12.01 -3.01
C LEU A 72 -29.05 11.44 -3.86
N ASN A 73 -29.70 12.30 -4.64
CA ASN A 73 -30.62 11.86 -5.70
C ASN A 73 -29.85 11.54 -7.00
N ASP A 74 -30.46 10.76 -7.89
CA ASP A 74 -29.82 10.25 -9.12
C ASP A 74 -29.35 11.35 -10.07
N ASP A 75 -30.10 12.45 -10.16
CA ASP A 75 -29.73 13.60 -11.01
C ASP A 75 -28.42 14.24 -10.50
N ARG A 76 -28.30 14.38 -9.20
CA ARG A 76 -27.12 14.96 -8.57
C ARG A 76 -25.91 14.02 -8.64
N VAL A 77 -26.13 12.71 -8.46
CA VAL A 77 -25.09 11.69 -8.67
C VAL A 77 -24.52 11.77 -10.08
N THR A 78 -25.38 11.93 -11.08
CA THR A 78 -24.97 12.06 -12.49
C THR A 78 -24.10 13.29 -12.71
N LEU A 79 -24.53 14.45 -12.20
CA LEU A 79 -23.76 15.71 -12.29
C LEU A 79 -22.40 15.62 -11.57
N LEU A 80 -22.36 15.01 -10.38
CA LEU A 80 -21.12 14.84 -9.62
C LEU A 80 -20.18 13.85 -10.29
N ARG A 81 -20.72 12.79 -10.92
CA ARG A 81 -19.93 11.83 -11.71
C ARG A 81 -19.32 12.48 -12.95
N GLU A 82 -20.03 13.36 -13.63
CA GLU A 82 -19.49 14.14 -14.75
C GLU A 82 -18.39 15.13 -14.30
N ALA A 83 -18.54 15.72 -13.12
CA ALA A 83 -17.59 16.70 -12.58
C ALA A 83 -16.31 16.05 -12.00
N HIS A 84 -16.44 14.95 -11.27
CA HIS A 84 -15.33 14.31 -10.54
C HIS A 84 -14.81 13.02 -11.20
N GLY A 85 -15.55 12.47 -12.18
CA GLY A 85 -15.23 11.21 -12.82
C GLY A 85 -15.60 9.97 -11.98
N GLU A 86 -15.20 8.80 -12.43
CA GLU A 86 -15.41 7.54 -11.72
C GLU A 86 -14.42 7.40 -10.54
N ASN A 87 -14.85 6.74 -9.46
CA ASN A 87 -13.99 6.45 -8.31
C ASN A 87 -12.97 5.33 -8.61
N LYS A 88 -12.11 5.58 -9.60
CA LYS A 88 -11.03 4.69 -10.02
C LYS A 88 -9.69 5.39 -9.88
N LEU A 89 -8.67 4.65 -9.49
CA LEU A 89 -7.30 5.12 -9.61
C LEU A 89 -6.95 5.17 -11.10
N GLN A 90 -6.37 6.28 -11.56
CA GLN A 90 -5.92 6.37 -12.95
C GLN A 90 -4.82 5.35 -13.19
N GLU A 91 -5.10 4.40 -14.05
CA GLU A 91 -4.05 3.61 -14.67
C GLU A 91 -3.17 4.54 -15.55
N SER A 92 -1.88 4.23 -15.66
CA SER A 92 -0.99 4.93 -16.59
C SER A 92 -1.65 5.03 -17.97
N LYS A 93 -1.64 6.22 -18.57
CA LYS A 93 -2.33 6.47 -19.85
C LYS A 93 -1.98 5.39 -20.85
N LYS A 94 -2.95 4.62 -21.28
CA LYS A 94 -2.78 3.62 -22.33
C LYS A 94 -2.25 4.33 -23.58
N GLN A 95 -1.07 3.92 -24.04
CA GLN A 95 -0.56 4.42 -25.30
C GLN A 95 -1.49 3.97 -26.43
N SER A 96 -1.90 4.89 -27.29
CA SER A 96 -2.72 4.52 -28.42
C SER A 96 -1.93 3.60 -29.36
N THR A 97 -2.60 2.66 -30.01
CA THR A 97 -1.97 1.74 -30.98
C THR A 97 -1.17 2.50 -32.06
N LEU A 98 -1.66 3.68 -32.46
CA LEU A 98 -0.97 4.55 -33.40
C LEU A 98 0.32 5.15 -32.81
N SER A 99 0.30 5.53 -31.51
CA SER A 99 1.50 6.02 -30.82
C SER A 99 2.57 4.93 -30.71
N ILE A 100 2.15 3.70 -30.40
CA ILE A 100 3.04 2.52 -30.33
C ILE A 100 3.65 2.26 -31.71
N PHE A 101 2.85 2.31 -32.78
CA PHE A 101 3.30 2.13 -34.15
C PHE A 101 4.30 3.21 -34.55
N LEU A 102 4.02 4.48 -34.27
CA LEU A 102 4.93 5.59 -34.60
C LEU A 102 6.24 5.52 -33.80
N HIS A 103 6.18 5.01 -32.56
CA HIS A 103 7.38 4.84 -31.72
C HIS A 103 8.37 3.82 -32.29
N GLN A 104 7.89 2.85 -33.09
CA GLN A 104 8.77 1.90 -33.79
C GLN A 104 9.73 2.59 -34.77
N PHE A 105 9.37 3.75 -35.33
CA PHE A 105 10.20 4.53 -36.23
C PHE A 105 11.27 5.39 -35.53
N ALA A 106 11.21 5.50 -34.18
CA ALA A 106 12.20 6.24 -33.40
C ALA A 106 13.44 5.41 -33.05
N ASP A 107 13.47 4.13 -33.41
CA ASP A 107 14.65 3.27 -33.21
C ASP A 107 15.80 3.74 -34.11
N LEU A 108 17.02 3.82 -33.55
CA LEU A 108 18.21 4.26 -34.28
C LEU A 108 18.47 3.42 -35.53
N LEU A 109 18.22 2.11 -35.44
CA LEU A 109 18.40 1.20 -36.56
C LEU A 109 17.40 1.47 -37.69
N VAL A 110 16.14 1.77 -37.34
CA VAL A 110 15.10 2.13 -38.30
C VAL A 110 15.40 3.49 -38.96
N ILE A 111 15.94 4.45 -38.20
CA ILE A 111 16.38 5.74 -38.76
C ILE A 111 17.48 5.55 -39.79
N ILE A 112 18.44 4.64 -39.55
CA ILE A 112 19.50 4.31 -40.54
C ILE A 112 18.87 3.69 -41.80
N LEU A 113 17.89 2.79 -41.67
CA LEU A 113 17.17 2.20 -42.80
C LEU A 113 16.38 3.24 -43.59
N ILE A 114 15.74 4.20 -42.90
CA ILE A 114 15.04 5.31 -43.58
C ILE A 114 16.05 6.17 -44.38
N ALA A 115 17.19 6.49 -43.76
CA ALA A 115 18.25 7.22 -44.49
C ALA A 115 18.75 6.44 -45.70
N ALA A 116 18.94 5.12 -45.55
CA ALA A 116 19.30 4.24 -46.65
C ALA A 116 18.26 4.24 -47.78
N ALA A 117 16.95 4.19 -47.42
CA ALA A 117 15.85 4.25 -48.41
C ALA A 117 15.84 5.59 -49.18
N VAL A 118 16.08 6.72 -48.47
CA VAL A 118 16.19 8.04 -49.11
C VAL A 118 17.37 8.11 -50.08
N ILE A 119 18.53 7.60 -49.68
CA ILE A 119 19.73 7.55 -50.55
C ILE A 119 19.46 6.67 -51.79
N SER A 120 18.83 5.51 -51.61
CA SER A 120 18.43 4.60 -52.68
C SER A 120 17.50 5.30 -53.69
N MET A 121 16.52 6.06 -53.19
CA MET A 121 15.60 6.82 -54.04
C MET A 121 16.30 7.91 -54.86
N LEU A 122 17.18 8.67 -54.20
CA LEU A 122 17.97 9.72 -54.86
C LEU A 122 18.97 9.16 -55.90
N SER A 123 19.42 7.92 -55.71
CA SER A 123 20.30 7.20 -56.63
C SER A 123 19.56 6.58 -57.82
N GLY A 124 18.25 6.80 -57.95
CA GLY A 124 17.46 6.33 -59.09
C GLY A 124 17.05 4.85 -59.05
N ASN A 125 17.08 4.21 -57.90
CA ASN A 125 16.67 2.81 -57.69
C ASN A 125 15.37 2.68 -56.89
N PRO A 126 14.19 2.94 -57.49
CA PRO A 126 12.92 2.93 -56.77
C PRO A 126 12.52 1.52 -56.31
N GLU A 127 12.95 0.46 -56.97
CA GLU A 127 12.67 -0.93 -56.61
C GLU A 127 13.28 -1.28 -55.24
N SER A 128 14.56 -0.97 -55.05
CA SER A 128 15.25 -1.19 -53.76
C SER A 128 14.65 -0.34 -52.63
N THR A 129 14.27 0.90 -52.93
CA THR A 129 13.60 1.80 -51.98
C THR A 129 12.27 1.21 -51.49
N LEU A 130 11.47 0.67 -52.43
CA LEU A 130 10.17 0.05 -52.10
C LEU A 130 10.35 -1.17 -51.21
N VAL A 131 11.35 -2.02 -51.45
CA VAL A 131 11.67 -3.18 -50.62
C VAL A 131 12.05 -2.75 -49.20
N ILE A 132 12.94 -1.76 -49.06
CA ILE A 132 13.36 -1.26 -47.73
C ILE A 132 12.14 -0.70 -46.98
N PHE A 133 11.29 0.09 -47.62
CA PHE A 133 10.06 0.61 -46.99
C PHE A 133 9.08 -0.49 -46.58
N ALA A 134 8.91 -1.52 -47.44
CA ALA A 134 8.05 -2.65 -47.12
C ALA A 134 8.53 -3.40 -45.88
N VAL A 135 9.85 -3.60 -45.75
CA VAL A 135 10.45 -4.23 -44.56
C VAL A 135 10.24 -3.37 -43.31
N ILE A 136 10.51 -2.06 -43.38
CA ILE A 136 10.29 -1.14 -42.25
C ILE A 136 8.83 -1.18 -41.77
N ILE A 137 7.87 -1.09 -42.72
CA ILE A 137 6.43 -1.13 -42.37
C ILE A 137 6.04 -2.48 -41.77
N LEU A 138 6.50 -3.59 -42.36
CA LEU A 138 6.23 -4.94 -41.89
C LEU A 138 6.71 -5.12 -40.43
N ASN A 139 7.94 -4.68 -40.15
CA ASN A 139 8.51 -4.74 -38.79
C ASN A 139 7.75 -3.86 -37.81
N ALA A 140 7.38 -2.64 -38.20
CA ALA A 140 6.60 -1.75 -37.35
C ALA A 140 5.20 -2.34 -37.04
N VAL A 141 4.54 -2.96 -38.01
CA VAL A 141 3.26 -3.66 -37.80
C VAL A 141 3.43 -4.87 -36.88
N LEU A 142 4.44 -5.70 -37.15
CA LEU A 142 4.70 -6.90 -36.33
C LEU A 142 5.01 -6.54 -34.88
N GLY A 143 5.89 -5.57 -34.64
CA GLY A 143 6.21 -5.08 -33.30
C GLY A 143 4.98 -4.51 -32.55
N THR A 144 4.15 -3.74 -33.28
CA THR A 144 2.91 -3.18 -32.73
C THR A 144 1.91 -4.28 -32.34
N VAL A 145 1.69 -5.26 -33.22
CA VAL A 145 0.76 -6.40 -32.96
C VAL A 145 1.23 -7.21 -31.75
N GLN A 146 2.53 -7.50 -31.69
CA GLN A 146 3.11 -8.24 -30.55
C GLN A 146 2.95 -7.48 -29.24
N TYR A 147 3.22 -6.17 -29.20
CA TYR A 147 3.06 -5.33 -28.02
C TYR A 147 1.60 -5.30 -27.54
N VAL A 148 0.65 -5.03 -28.45
CA VAL A 148 -0.79 -4.98 -28.12
C VAL A 148 -1.30 -6.34 -27.64
N LYS A 149 -0.84 -7.44 -28.23
CA LYS A 149 -1.25 -8.79 -27.81
C LYS A 149 -0.73 -9.13 -26.42
N ALA A 150 0.51 -8.77 -26.10
CA ALA A 150 1.09 -8.94 -24.76
C ALA A 150 0.32 -8.11 -23.71
N GLN A 151 -0.02 -6.86 -24.02
CA GLN A 151 -0.76 -5.98 -23.12
C GLN A 151 -2.19 -6.48 -22.84
N LYS A 152 -2.92 -6.97 -23.86
CA LYS A 152 -4.26 -7.54 -23.68
C LYS A 152 -4.28 -8.77 -22.77
N SER A 153 -3.25 -9.60 -22.82
CA SER A 153 -3.14 -10.77 -21.94
C SER A 153 -3.01 -10.39 -20.45
N LEU A 154 -2.43 -9.23 -20.14
CA LEU A 154 -2.35 -8.70 -18.78
C LEU A 154 -3.69 -8.08 -18.30
N GLU A 155 -4.44 -7.42 -19.20
CA GLU A 155 -5.71 -6.79 -18.86
C GLU A 155 -6.81 -7.81 -18.47
N SER A 156 -6.84 -8.97 -19.11
CA SER A 156 -7.83 -10.01 -18.82
C SER A 156 -7.70 -10.58 -17.40
N LEU A 157 -6.54 -10.46 -16.76
CA LEU A 157 -6.31 -10.91 -15.39
C LEU A 157 -6.82 -9.91 -14.33
N LYS A 158 -6.93 -8.63 -14.69
CA LYS A 158 -7.37 -7.56 -13.77
C LYS A 158 -8.89 -7.46 -13.58
N ALA A 159 -9.69 -8.03 -14.49
CA ALA A 159 -11.14 -7.82 -14.55
C ALA A 159 -11.94 -8.70 -13.58
N LEU A 160 -11.32 -9.56 -12.78
CA LEU A 160 -11.99 -10.64 -12.05
C LEU A 160 -12.60 -10.25 -10.69
N SER A 161 -12.46 -9.01 -10.19
CA SER A 161 -13.04 -8.61 -8.91
C SER A 161 -13.29 -7.10 -8.83
N ALA A 162 -14.51 -6.68 -9.14
CA ALA A 162 -14.95 -5.29 -8.88
C ALA A 162 -15.57 -5.23 -7.48
N PRO A 163 -15.02 -4.44 -6.53
CA PRO A 163 -15.61 -4.32 -5.20
C PRO A 163 -16.94 -3.55 -5.24
N HIS A 164 -17.85 -3.92 -4.34
CA HIS A 164 -19.14 -3.25 -4.12
C HIS A 164 -19.09 -2.42 -2.85
N ALA A 165 -20.04 -1.50 -2.70
CA ALA A 165 -20.20 -0.67 -1.51
C ALA A 165 -21.67 -0.39 -1.23
N HIS A 166 -22.01 -0.23 0.05
CA HIS A 166 -23.34 0.13 0.49
C HIS A 166 -23.44 1.64 0.67
N VAL A 167 -24.39 2.27 0.01
CA VAL A 167 -24.64 3.70 0.11
C VAL A 167 -26.11 3.99 0.39
N MET A 168 -26.38 5.16 0.97
CA MET A 168 -27.73 5.71 1.09
C MET A 168 -27.94 6.69 -0.08
N ARG A 169 -28.94 6.43 -0.93
CA ARG A 169 -29.39 7.32 -2.01
C ARG A 169 -30.90 7.33 -2.06
N ASN A 170 -31.51 8.47 -2.29
CA ASN A 170 -32.97 8.65 -2.32
C ASN A 170 -33.67 8.02 -1.08
N ASP A 171 -33.07 8.15 0.12
CA ASP A 171 -33.57 7.55 1.36
C ASP A 171 -33.64 6.01 1.37
N VAL A 172 -32.88 5.35 0.47
CA VAL A 172 -32.84 3.90 0.35
C VAL A 172 -31.41 3.40 0.42
N LYS A 173 -31.15 2.38 1.26
CA LYS A 173 -29.87 1.65 1.27
C LYS A 173 -29.77 0.85 -0.04
N CYS A 174 -28.74 1.12 -0.83
CA CYS A 174 -28.48 0.40 -2.07
C CYS A 174 -27.01 -0.05 -2.15
N GLU A 175 -26.81 -1.18 -2.80
CA GLU A 175 -25.50 -1.71 -3.12
C GLU A 175 -25.11 -1.25 -4.53
N ILE A 176 -23.95 -0.60 -4.66
CA ILE A 176 -23.43 -0.09 -5.92
C ILE A 176 -22.00 -0.58 -6.14
N LEU A 177 -21.53 -0.50 -7.39
CA LEU A 177 -20.11 -0.71 -7.67
C LEU A 177 -19.27 0.41 -7.00
N SER A 178 -18.18 0.04 -6.36
CA SER A 178 -17.25 1.00 -5.75
C SER A 178 -16.80 2.12 -6.70
N SER A 179 -16.74 1.84 -8.01
CA SER A 179 -16.41 2.81 -9.05
C SER A 179 -17.47 3.89 -9.27
N GLU A 180 -18.69 3.69 -8.78
CA GLU A 180 -19.83 4.58 -8.97
C GLU A 180 -20.05 5.57 -7.83
N ILE A 181 -19.24 5.47 -6.76
CA ILE A 181 -19.25 6.38 -5.63
C ILE A 181 -18.79 7.76 -6.07
N VAL A 182 -19.49 8.81 -5.63
CA VAL A 182 -19.16 10.21 -5.88
C VAL A 182 -18.96 10.97 -4.56
N PRO A 183 -18.19 12.09 -4.55
CA PRO A 183 -18.11 12.95 -3.37
C PRO A 183 -19.51 13.43 -2.97
N GLY A 184 -19.81 13.34 -1.66
CA GLY A 184 -21.14 13.63 -1.12
C GLY A 184 -22.04 12.40 -0.96
N ASP A 185 -21.68 11.20 -1.45
CA ASP A 185 -22.43 9.98 -1.11
C ASP A 185 -22.37 9.71 0.40
N ILE A 186 -23.43 9.14 0.95
CA ILE A 186 -23.46 8.61 2.31
C ILE A 186 -23.13 7.13 2.25
N LEU A 187 -21.94 6.75 2.71
CA LEU A 187 -21.46 5.38 2.76
C LEU A 187 -21.87 4.74 4.08
N LEU A 188 -22.41 3.54 4.02
CA LEU A 188 -22.78 2.73 5.19
C LEU A 188 -21.73 1.64 5.35
N LEU A 189 -20.94 1.72 6.42
CA LEU A 189 -19.88 0.76 6.71
C LEU A 189 -20.30 -0.21 7.81
N GLU A 190 -20.02 -1.48 7.58
CA GLU A 190 -20.20 -2.56 8.55
C GLU A 190 -18.88 -3.37 8.66
N ALA A 191 -18.72 -4.11 9.77
CA ALA A 191 -17.55 -4.97 9.96
C ALA A 191 -17.42 -5.99 8.80
N GLY A 192 -16.25 -6.05 8.19
CA GLY A 192 -15.95 -6.85 7.00
C GLY A 192 -15.91 -6.06 5.69
N ASP A 193 -16.41 -4.81 5.69
CA ASP A 193 -16.43 -3.98 4.48
C ASP A 193 -15.05 -3.40 4.14
N MET A 194 -14.69 -3.43 2.87
CA MET A 194 -13.57 -2.70 2.33
C MET A 194 -13.99 -1.25 2.04
N ILE A 195 -13.34 -0.29 2.67
CA ILE A 195 -13.63 1.13 2.49
C ILE A 195 -13.26 1.58 1.08
N SER A 196 -14.26 2.04 0.34
CA SER A 196 -14.17 2.28 -1.10
C SER A 196 -13.84 3.71 -1.49
N ALA A 197 -13.91 4.67 -0.56
CA ALA A 197 -13.60 6.09 -0.77
C ALA A 197 -13.14 6.73 0.54
N ASP A 198 -12.48 7.90 0.48
CA ASP A 198 -12.15 8.65 1.69
C ASP A 198 -13.40 9.40 2.18
N GLY A 199 -13.62 9.40 3.49
CA GLY A 199 -14.80 10.00 4.06
C GLY A 199 -14.63 10.47 5.49
N ARG A 200 -15.58 11.36 5.91
CA ARG A 200 -15.74 11.86 7.28
C ARG A 200 -16.86 11.11 7.97
N ILE A 201 -16.58 10.55 9.13
CA ILE A 201 -17.57 9.83 9.93
C ILE A 201 -18.60 10.81 10.46
N LEU A 202 -19.86 10.57 10.14
CA LEU A 202 -21.02 11.33 10.64
C LEU A 202 -21.58 10.71 11.92
N GLU A 203 -21.70 9.37 11.93
CA GLU A 203 -22.16 8.60 13.08
C GLU A 203 -21.25 7.40 13.28
N ASN A 204 -20.86 7.15 14.50
CA ASN A 204 -19.97 6.06 14.87
C ASN A 204 -20.61 5.13 15.90
N TYR A 205 -20.61 3.84 15.58
CA TYR A 205 -21.06 2.79 16.49
C TYR A 205 -19.90 1.79 16.69
N SER A 206 -18.91 2.25 17.47
CA SER A 206 -17.70 1.47 17.80
C SER A 206 -16.92 0.97 16.56
N LEU A 207 -16.89 1.75 15.49
CA LEU A 207 -16.15 1.38 14.28
C LEU A 207 -14.66 1.28 14.59
N GLN A 208 -14.07 0.16 14.20
CA GLN A 208 -12.61 -0.03 14.15
C GLN A 208 -12.19 -0.33 12.73
N VAL A 209 -11.10 0.28 12.31
CA VAL A 209 -10.60 0.21 10.93
C VAL A 209 -9.13 -0.19 10.91
N ASN A 210 -8.80 -1.22 10.16
CA ASN A 210 -7.43 -1.55 9.85
C ASN A 210 -6.95 -0.67 8.68
N GLU A 211 -6.04 0.25 8.99
CA GLU A 211 -5.46 1.21 8.04
C GLU A 211 -4.02 0.85 7.64
N SER A 212 -3.60 -0.40 7.86
CA SER A 212 -2.23 -0.88 7.61
C SER A 212 -1.72 -0.59 6.19
N ALA A 213 -2.61 -0.55 5.21
CA ALA A 213 -2.26 -0.21 3.84
C ALA A 213 -1.74 1.24 3.66
N LEU A 214 -2.07 2.15 4.59
CA LEU A 214 -1.69 3.57 4.56
C LEU A 214 -0.69 3.93 5.67
N THR A 215 -0.88 3.38 6.86
CA THR A 215 -0.07 3.72 8.05
C THR A 215 1.07 2.71 8.29
N GLY A 216 0.94 1.49 7.77
CA GLY A 216 1.85 0.38 8.06
C GLY A 216 1.57 -0.31 9.40
N GLU A 217 0.63 0.20 10.22
CA GLU A 217 0.28 -0.36 11.52
C GLU A 217 -0.81 -1.43 11.38
N ALA A 218 -0.57 -2.62 11.92
CA ALA A 218 -1.51 -3.74 11.82
C ALA A 218 -2.68 -3.65 12.81
N GLU A 219 -2.54 -2.82 13.85
CA GLU A 219 -3.57 -2.65 14.87
C GLU A 219 -4.74 -1.85 14.31
N ALA A 220 -5.95 -2.32 14.58
CA ALA A 220 -7.15 -1.62 14.13
C ALA A 220 -7.35 -0.35 14.95
N VAL A 221 -7.59 0.76 14.27
CA VAL A 221 -7.76 2.08 14.88
C VAL A 221 -9.21 2.28 15.26
N CYS A 222 -9.47 2.57 16.55
CA CYS A 222 -10.80 2.97 17.02
C CYS A 222 -11.17 4.34 16.46
N LYS A 223 -12.29 4.42 15.75
CA LYS A 223 -12.76 5.65 15.13
C LYS A 223 -13.73 6.43 16.01
N THR A 224 -13.87 7.74 15.76
CA THR A 224 -14.78 8.65 16.44
C THR A 224 -15.54 9.51 15.43
N ASP A 225 -16.68 10.06 15.81
CA ASP A 225 -17.40 11.08 15.03
C ASP A 225 -17.14 12.50 15.53
N GLY A 226 -16.35 12.66 16.60
CA GLY A 226 -15.98 13.94 17.20
C GLY A 226 -15.17 14.84 16.26
N ILE A 227 -15.05 16.12 16.64
CA ILE A 227 -14.21 17.10 15.92
C ILE A 227 -12.80 17.03 16.49
N LEU A 228 -11.80 17.04 15.62
CA LEU A 228 -10.40 17.07 16.00
C LEU A 228 -9.86 18.50 15.86
N GLU A 229 -9.47 19.10 16.99
CA GLU A 229 -9.10 20.53 17.05
C GLU A 229 -7.67 20.86 16.64
N PHE A 230 -6.82 19.87 16.41
CA PHE A 230 -5.40 20.05 16.09
C PHE A 230 -5.19 20.53 14.65
N ALA A 231 -4.29 21.52 14.47
CA ALA A 231 -4.08 22.17 13.17
C ALA A 231 -3.47 21.25 12.10
N GLU A 232 -2.56 20.36 12.47
CA GLU A 232 -1.95 19.35 11.58
C GLU A 232 -1.88 18.00 12.30
N LEU A 233 -2.60 17.02 11.76
CA LEU A 233 -2.58 15.64 12.25
C LEU A 233 -2.05 14.71 11.16
N PRO A 234 -1.14 13.78 11.50
CA PRO A 234 -0.79 12.65 10.65
C PRO A 234 -2.04 11.86 10.26
N LEU A 235 -1.95 11.09 9.18
CA LEU A 235 -3.10 10.32 8.65
C LEU A 235 -3.68 9.36 9.69
N GLY A 236 -2.85 8.63 10.41
CA GLY A 236 -3.25 7.66 11.43
C GLY A 236 -3.96 8.27 12.64
N ASP A 237 -3.69 9.54 12.94
CA ASP A 237 -4.28 10.25 14.08
C ASP A 237 -5.61 10.94 13.76
N ARG A 238 -6.05 10.91 12.49
CA ARG A 238 -7.34 11.46 12.07
C ARG A 238 -8.46 10.46 12.34
N LEU A 239 -8.76 10.27 13.61
CA LEU A 239 -9.68 9.24 14.11
C LEU A 239 -11.12 9.39 13.59
N ASN A 240 -11.51 10.57 13.10
CA ASN A 240 -12.84 10.83 12.55
C ASN A 240 -12.92 10.72 11.02
N MET A 241 -11.86 10.24 10.38
CA MET A 241 -11.79 9.99 8.95
C MET A 241 -11.65 8.50 8.66
N VAL A 242 -12.10 8.08 7.49
CA VAL A 242 -11.84 6.76 6.92
C VAL A 242 -11.23 6.91 5.54
N TYR A 243 -10.43 5.93 5.12
CA TYR A 243 -9.64 6.02 3.90
C TYR A 243 -9.86 4.83 2.97
N LYS A 244 -9.84 5.09 1.68
CA LYS A 244 -9.96 4.08 0.63
C LYS A 244 -8.86 3.02 0.75
N GLY A 245 -9.26 1.74 0.71
CA GLY A 245 -8.36 0.59 0.79
C GLY A 245 -8.14 0.05 2.20
N SER A 246 -8.73 0.68 3.22
CA SER A 246 -8.76 0.18 4.60
C SER A 246 -9.93 -0.79 4.81
N LEU A 247 -9.84 -1.64 5.82
CA LEU A 247 -10.84 -2.65 6.16
C LEU A 247 -11.54 -2.30 7.47
N ALA A 248 -12.87 -2.23 7.47
CA ALA A 248 -13.66 -2.16 8.70
C ALA A 248 -13.61 -3.51 9.43
N THR A 249 -12.98 -3.55 10.61
CA THR A 249 -12.78 -4.80 11.36
C THR A 249 -13.85 -5.06 12.40
N TYR A 250 -14.46 -3.98 12.93
CA TYR A 250 -15.50 -4.06 13.97
C TYR A 250 -16.45 -2.87 13.89
N GLY A 251 -17.69 -3.03 14.39
CA GLY A 251 -18.66 -1.96 14.49
C GLY A 251 -19.29 -1.56 13.16
N ARG A 252 -19.91 -0.39 13.16
CA ARG A 252 -20.54 0.22 11.97
C ARG A 252 -20.45 1.74 12.02
N ALA A 253 -20.54 2.38 10.87
CA ALA A 253 -20.58 3.84 10.80
C ALA A 253 -21.31 4.36 9.57
N THR A 254 -21.83 5.57 9.69
CA THR A 254 -22.34 6.37 8.58
C THR A 254 -21.29 7.40 8.20
N VAL A 255 -20.87 7.43 6.94
CA VAL A 255 -19.72 8.22 6.47
C VAL A 255 -20.12 9.08 5.28
N LEU A 256 -19.80 10.37 5.33
CA LEU A 256 -19.89 11.26 4.18
C LEU A 256 -18.63 11.13 3.33
N VAL A 257 -18.77 10.74 2.07
CA VAL A 257 -17.67 10.65 1.12
C VAL A 257 -17.12 12.03 0.79
N THR A 258 -15.84 12.25 1.07
CA THR A 258 -15.17 13.54 0.87
C THR A 258 -14.24 13.56 -0.32
N ALA A 259 -13.68 12.42 -0.70
CA ALA A 259 -12.81 12.30 -1.87
C ALA A 259 -12.93 10.92 -2.54
N THR A 260 -12.81 10.92 -3.87
CA THR A 260 -12.90 9.72 -4.72
C THR A 260 -11.73 9.66 -5.71
N GLY A 261 -11.44 8.48 -6.24
CA GLY A 261 -10.45 8.26 -7.28
C GLY A 261 -9.05 8.78 -6.93
N MET A 262 -8.49 9.62 -7.78
CA MET A 262 -7.15 10.20 -7.61
C MET A 262 -7.08 11.28 -6.52
N GLN A 263 -8.21 11.73 -5.98
CA GLN A 263 -8.24 12.72 -4.91
C GLN A 263 -8.15 12.07 -3.52
N THR A 264 -8.35 10.75 -3.41
CA THR A 264 -8.16 9.99 -2.16
C THR A 264 -6.68 9.97 -1.74
N GLU A 265 -6.40 9.68 -0.48
CA GLU A 265 -5.01 9.54 -0.01
C GLU A 265 -4.29 8.42 -0.78
N MET A 266 -4.96 7.29 -1.01
CA MET A 266 -4.44 6.23 -1.89
C MET A 266 -4.22 6.72 -3.34
N GLY A 267 -5.09 7.61 -3.84
CA GLY A 267 -4.94 8.26 -5.15
C GLY A 267 -3.74 9.20 -5.23
N LYS A 268 -3.45 9.94 -4.16
CA LYS A 268 -2.24 10.78 -4.07
C LYS A 268 -0.96 9.93 -4.11
N ILE A 269 -0.93 8.80 -3.39
CA ILE A 269 0.17 7.83 -3.45
C ILE A 269 0.33 7.29 -4.88
N ALA A 270 -0.77 6.87 -5.51
CA ALA A 270 -0.75 6.39 -6.89
C ALA A 270 -0.23 7.44 -7.89
N ASN A 271 -0.56 8.73 -7.68
CA ASN A 271 -0.05 9.82 -8.49
C ASN A 271 1.46 10.06 -8.30
N LEU A 272 1.95 10.01 -7.07
CA LEU A 272 3.38 10.06 -6.78
C LEU A 272 4.13 8.90 -7.44
N MET A 273 3.58 7.69 -7.38
CA MET A 273 4.14 6.52 -8.04
C MET A 273 4.15 6.66 -9.58
N SER A 274 3.08 7.23 -10.17
CA SER A 274 2.98 7.42 -11.63
C SER A 274 3.87 8.54 -12.16
N SER A 275 4.18 9.54 -11.32
CA SER A 275 5.08 10.65 -11.66
C SER A 275 6.56 10.29 -11.52
N ALA A 276 6.88 9.19 -10.86
CA ALA A 276 8.24 8.66 -10.82
C ALA A 276 8.67 8.29 -12.25
N GLN A 277 9.79 8.88 -12.72
CA GLN A 277 10.31 8.58 -14.06
C GLN A 277 10.54 7.08 -14.22
N GLU A 278 9.96 6.51 -15.27
CA GLU A 278 10.22 5.11 -15.64
C GLU A 278 11.72 4.94 -15.93
N LYS A 279 12.44 4.31 -15.02
CA LYS A 279 13.84 3.98 -15.20
C LYS A 279 13.94 2.84 -16.24
N GLN A 280 14.85 2.98 -17.20
CA GLN A 280 15.14 1.90 -18.13
C GLN A 280 15.68 0.67 -17.39
N THR A 281 15.23 -0.52 -17.78
CA THR A 281 15.76 -1.77 -17.23
C THR A 281 17.22 -1.99 -17.64
N PRO A 282 18.00 -2.78 -16.89
CA PRO A 282 19.38 -3.14 -17.26
C PRO A 282 19.48 -3.71 -18.69
N LEU A 283 18.55 -4.59 -19.08
CA LEU A 283 18.49 -5.14 -20.42
C LEU A 283 18.25 -4.06 -21.48
N GLN A 284 17.31 -3.15 -21.24
CA GLN A 284 17.05 -2.03 -22.17
C GLN A 284 18.28 -1.15 -22.36
N ARG A 285 19.02 -0.83 -21.29
CA ARG A 285 20.28 -0.08 -21.36
C ARG A 285 21.33 -0.84 -22.16
N ASN A 286 21.54 -2.11 -21.83
CA ASN A 286 22.52 -2.95 -22.51
C ASN A 286 22.20 -3.11 -24.00
N LEU A 287 20.92 -3.27 -24.37
CA LEU A 287 20.48 -3.33 -25.76
C LEU A 287 20.69 -2.01 -26.49
N HIS A 288 20.39 -0.88 -25.82
CA HIS A 288 20.61 0.43 -26.41
C HIS A 288 22.09 0.70 -26.66
N ASP A 289 22.96 0.37 -25.70
CA ASP A 289 24.41 0.49 -25.85
C ASP A 289 24.97 -0.46 -26.89
N PHE A 290 24.47 -1.70 -26.94
CA PHE A 290 24.82 -2.66 -28.00
C PHE A 290 24.40 -2.14 -29.37
N SER A 291 23.16 -1.66 -29.53
CA SER A 291 22.66 -1.10 -30.79
C SER A 291 23.50 0.09 -31.27
N LYS A 292 23.90 0.99 -30.34
CA LYS A 292 24.80 2.12 -30.68
C LYS A 292 26.18 1.65 -31.19
N LYS A 293 26.80 0.72 -30.44
CA LYS A 293 28.10 0.16 -30.81
C LYS A 293 28.03 -0.57 -32.15
N LEU A 294 27.00 -1.39 -32.32
CA LEU A 294 26.77 -2.14 -33.58
C LEU A 294 26.55 -1.20 -34.74
N SER A 295 25.72 -0.15 -34.59
CA SER A 295 25.48 0.85 -35.62
C SER A 295 26.78 1.56 -36.06
N LEU A 296 27.64 1.91 -35.07
CA LEU A 296 28.94 2.51 -35.37
C LEU A 296 29.84 1.58 -36.19
N VAL A 297 29.90 0.29 -35.79
CA VAL A 297 30.70 -0.71 -36.51
C VAL A 297 30.18 -0.91 -37.92
N ILE A 298 28.85 -1.01 -38.09
CA ILE A 298 28.22 -1.13 -39.44
C ILE A 298 28.57 0.07 -40.31
N LEU A 299 28.45 1.30 -39.79
CA LEU A 299 28.79 2.53 -40.50
C LEU A 299 30.26 2.56 -40.94
N LEU A 300 31.18 2.13 -40.05
CA LEU A 300 32.60 2.06 -40.37
C LEU A 300 32.88 1.03 -41.50
N ILE A 301 32.24 -0.14 -41.42
CA ILE A 301 32.37 -1.18 -42.45
C ILE A 301 31.79 -0.67 -43.79
N CYS A 302 30.63 -0.03 -43.77
CA CYS A 302 30.00 0.56 -44.96
C CYS A 302 30.88 1.64 -45.60
N ALA A 303 31.46 2.52 -44.76
CA ALA A 303 32.40 3.53 -45.25
C ALA A 303 33.66 2.92 -45.87
N LEU A 304 34.21 1.87 -45.26
CA LEU A 304 35.36 1.14 -45.81
C LEU A 304 35.01 0.49 -47.16
N VAL A 305 33.87 -0.18 -47.23
CA VAL A 305 33.40 -0.85 -48.45
C VAL A 305 33.13 0.17 -49.56
N PHE A 306 32.54 1.32 -49.20
CA PHE A 306 32.34 2.43 -50.13
C PHE A 306 33.66 2.94 -50.73
N VAL A 307 34.68 3.21 -49.89
CA VAL A 307 36.01 3.65 -50.32
C VAL A 307 36.69 2.58 -51.17
N LEU A 308 36.61 1.32 -50.78
CA LEU A 308 37.17 0.21 -51.56
C LEU A 308 36.48 0.05 -52.93
N GLY A 309 35.16 0.29 -52.99
CA GLY A 309 34.41 0.28 -54.27
C GLY A 309 34.89 1.36 -55.20
N ILE A 310 35.08 2.59 -54.72
CA ILE A 310 35.64 3.70 -55.51
C ILE A 310 37.08 3.39 -55.97
N TRP A 311 37.89 2.83 -55.05
CA TRP A 311 39.27 2.45 -55.40
C TRP A 311 39.36 1.35 -56.44
N ARG A 312 38.30 0.56 -56.63
CA ARG A 312 38.15 -0.47 -57.67
C ARG A 312 37.48 0.06 -58.94
N ASP A 313 37.43 1.36 -59.17
CA ASP A 313 36.81 2.03 -60.30
C ASP A 313 35.29 1.77 -60.46
N MET A 314 34.59 1.41 -59.37
CA MET A 314 33.12 1.36 -59.38
C MET A 314 32.54 2.77 -59.50
N ALA A 315 31.41 2.91 -60.20
CA ALA A 315 30.70 4.17 -60.22
C ALA A 315 30.29 4.55 -58.77
N VAL A 316 30.40 5.84 -58.44
CA VAL A 316 30.09 6.32 -57.05
C VAL A 316 28.69 5.87 -56.57
N THR A 317 27.72 5.89 -57.49
CA THR A 317 26.35 5.42 -57.23
C THR A 317 26.28 3.93 -56.94
N GLU A 318 27.03 3.10 -57.66
CA GLU A 318 27.08 1.64 -57.46
C GLU A 318 27.77 1.29 -56.12
N ALA A 319 28.92 1.91 -55.85
CA ALA A 319 29.63 1.72 -54.59
C ALA A 319 28.79 2.15 -53.39
N LEU A 320 28.03 3.25 -53.49
CA LEU A 320 27.11 3.73 -52.47
C LEU A 320 25.96 2.74 -52.26
N MET A 321 25.34 2.28 -53.36
CA MET A 321 24.23 1.31 -53.26
C MET A 321 24.65 -0.02 -52.67
N PHE A 322 25.85 -0.51 -53.01
CA PHE A 322 26.40 -1.72 -52.41
C PHE A 322 26.64 -1.56 -50.90
N SER A 323 27.17 -0.43 -50.46
CA SER A 323 27.40 -0.12 -49.06
C SER A 323 26.10 0.01 -48.29
N VAL A 324 25.07 0.63 -48.87
CA VAL A 324 23.71 0.74 -48.31
C VAL A 324 23.07 -0.64 -48.19
N ALA A 325 23.16 -1.49 -49.23
CA ALA A 325 22.65 -2.85 -49.18
C ALA A 325 23.30 -3.68 -48.06
N LEU A 326 24.63 -3.51 -47.88
CA LEU A 326 25.36 -4.14 -46.80
C LEU A 326 24.87 -3.65 -45.42
N ALA A 327 24.63 -2.34 -45.25
CA ALA A 327 24.09 -1.77 -44.03
C ALA A 327 22.73 -2.38 -43.67
N VAL A 328 21.81 -2.46 -44.64
CA VAL A 328 20.49 -3.07 -44.47
C VAL A 328 20.59 -4.54 -44.06
N ALA A 329 21.45 -5.31 -44.73
CA ALA A 329 21.65 -6.73 -44.43
C ALA A 329 22.30 -7.00 -43.06
N ALA A 330 23.08 -6.05 -42.52
CA ALA A 330 23.80 -6.19 -41.26
C ALA A 330 22.96 -5.81 -40.02
N ILE A 331 21.83 -5.13 -40.21
CA ILE A 331 20.96 -4.68 -39.10
C ILE A 331 20.11 -5.84 -38.60
N PRO A 332 20.19 -6.20 -37.28
CA PRO A 332 19.37 -7.24 -36.70
C PRO A 332 17.95 -6.72 -36.36
N GLU A 333 17.06 -6.70 -37.35
CA GLU A 333 15.72 -6.14 -37.28
C GLU A 333 14.83 -6.81 -36.22
N ALA A 334 15.06 -8.11 -35.93
CA ALA A 334 14.26 -8.87 -34.98
C ALA A 334 14.63 -8.66 -33.51
N LEU A 335 15.68 -7.89 -33.17
CA LEU A 335 16.22 -7.81 -31.81
C LEU A 335 15.18 -7.33 -30.79
N GLY A 336 14.48 -6.25 -31.04
CA GLY A 336 13.44 -5.71 -30.18
C GLY A 336 12.24 -6.66 -30.01
N SER A 337 11.83 -7.29 -31.12
CA SER A 337 10.71 -8.24 -31.13
C SER A 337 11.02 -9.50 -30.31
N ILE A 338 12.23 -10.05 -30.41
CA ILE A 338 12.65 -11.25 -29.67
C ILE A 338 12.64 -10.99 -28.16
N VAL A 339 13.11 -9.81 -27.73
CA VAL A 339 13.08 -9.42 -26.30
C VAL A 339 11.64 -9.35 -25.79
N THR A 340 10.75 -8.69 -26.53
CA THR A 340 9.33 -8.57 -26.14
C THR A 340 8.65 -9.94 -26.04
N ILE A 341 8.92 -10.85 -26.99
CA ILE A 341 8.41 -12.22 -26.96
C ILE A 341 8.97 -12.96 -25.72
N GLY A 342 10.26 -12.84 -25.44
CA GLY A 342 10.90 -13.46 -24.28
C GLY A 342 10.27 -13.00 -22.96
N LEU A 343 10.06 -11.68 -22.81
CA LEU A 343 9.39 -11.12 -21.65
C LEU A 343 7.93 -11.60 -21.52
N ALA A 344 7.20 -11.67 -22.64
CA ALA A 344 5.82 -12.17 -22.64
C ALA A 344 5.73 -13.65 -22.21
N ILE A 345 6.65 -14.50 -22.67
CA ILE A 345 6.75 -15.91 -22.25
C ILE A 345 7.09 -15.99 -20.75
N GLY A 346 8.03 -15.16 -20.27
CA GLY A 346 8.38 -15.07 -18.86
C GLY A 346 7.17 -14.70 -17.99
N THR A 347 6.44 -13.66 -18.38
CA THR A 347 5.21 -13.23 -17.70
C THR A 347 4.16 -14.35 -17.65
N GLN A 348 3.97 -15.07 -18.77
CA GLN A 348 3.02 -16.18 -18.80
C GLN A 348 3.43 -17.34 -17.89
N LYS A 349 4.73 -17.64 -17.77
CA LYS A 349 5.23 -18.64 -16.80
C LYS A 349 4.99 -18.19 -15.37
N MET A 350 5.28 -16.91 -15.04
CA MET A 350 5.05 -16.36 -13.71
C MET A 350 3.56 -16.38 -13.33
N ALA A 351 2.68 -16.04 -14.27
CA ALA A 351 1.23 -16.10 -14.02
C ALA A 351 0.75 -17.53 -13.69
N LYS A 352 1.36 -18.58 -14.26
CA LYS A 352 1.05 -19.98 -13.91
C LYS A 352 1.49 -20.35 -12.48
N GLU A 353 2.50 -19.68 -11.96
CA GLU A 353 2.98 -19.81 -10.56
C GLU A 353 2.28 -18.79 -9.63
N ASN A 354 1.09 -18.28 -10.00
CA ASN A 354 0.31 -17.29 -9.26
C ASN A 354 1.01 -15.93 -9.05
N ALA A 355 2.06 -15.63 -9.80
CA ALA A 355 2.75 -14.34 -9.79
C ALA A 355 2.24 -13.44 -10.92
N ILE A 356 1.39 -12.47 -10.58
CA ILE A 356 0.78 -11.54 -11.55
C ILE A 356 1.70 -10.34 -11.73
N ILE A 357 2.20 -10.13 -12.95
CA ILE A 357 3.08 -9.02 -13.31
C ILE A 357 2.25 -7.91 -13.95
N LYS A 358 2.36 -6.70 -13.45
CA LYS A 358 1.65 -5.51 -13.98
C LYS A 358 2.32 -4.87 -15.17
N ASP A 359 3.66 -4.96 -15.30
CA ASP A 359 4.46 -4.42 -16.40
C ASP A 359 5.40 -5.49 -16.91
N LEU A 360 5.40 -5.72 -18.23
CA LEU A 360 6.28 -6.70 -18.89
C LEU A 360 7.77 -6.46 -18.61
N ARG A 361 8.17 -5.20 -18.46
CA ARG A 361 9.56 -4.83 -18.15
C ARG A 361 10.00 -5.25 -16.76
N ALA A 362 9.05 -5.36 -15.81
CA ALA A 362 9.35 -5.80 -14.44
C ALA A 362 9.84 -7.25 -14.37
N VAL A 363 9.47 -8.10 -15.35
CA VAL A 363 9.93 -9.51 -15.40
C VAL A 363 11.45 -9.61 -15.45
N GLU A 364 12.08 -8.76 -16.28
CA GLU A 364 13.54 -8.72 -16.38
C GLU A 364 14.16 -8.15 -15.10
N GLY A 365 13.58 -7.07 -14.57
CA GLY A 365 14.03 -6.46 -13.31
C GLY A 365 14.04 -7.45 -12.15
N LEU A 366 13.00 -8.29 -12.03
CA LEU A 366 12.92 -9.33 -11.00
C LEU A 366 14.06 -10.35 -11.11
N GLY A 367 14.49 -10.72 -12.32
CA GLY A 367 15.61 -11.64 -12.55
C GLY A 367 16.97 -11.09 -12.14
N SER A 368 17.11 -9.78 -11.95
CA SER A 368 18.35 -9.09 -11.57
C SER A 368 18.33 -8.47 -10.17
N VAL A 369 17.30 -8.78 -9.37
CA VAL A 369 17.19 -8.29 -7.99
C VAL A 369 18.31 -8.86 -7.13
N SER A 370 19.01 -7.98 -6.40
CA SER A 370 20.05 -8.35 -5.42
C SER A 370 19.56 -8.23 -3.99
N VAL A 371 18.54 -7.38 -3.74
CA VAL A 371 17.97 -7.15 -2.41
C VAL A 371 16.46 -7.16 -2.49
N ILE A 372 15.81 -7.83 -1.55
CA ILE A 372 14.35 -7.79 -1.35
C ILE A 372 14.08 -7.13 0.00
N CYS A 373 13.45 -5.97 -0.02
CA CYS A 373 12.95 -5.29 1.17
C CYS A 373 11.51 -5.72 1.41
N SER A 374 11.25 -6.45 2.49
CA SER A 374 9.94 -6.98 2.82
C SER A 374 9.39 -6.33 4.09
N ASP A 375 8.14 -5.95 4.07
CA ASP A 375 7.39 -5.62 5.27
C ASP A 375 7.21 -6.88 6.13
N LYS A 376 7.17 -6.70 7.46
CA LYS A 376 6.94 -7.80 8.41
C LYS A 376 5.47 -8.21 8.39
N THR A 377 4.56 -7.26 8.68
CA THR A 377 3.16 -7.52 9.01
C THR A 377 2.34 -7.89 7.76
N GLY A 378 1.65 -9.03 7.82
CA GLY A 378 0.82 -9.51 6.71
C GLY A 378 1.59 -10.00 5.47
N THR A 379 2.91 -9.76 5.39
CA THR A 379 3.79 -10.24 4.32
C THR A 379 4.62 -11.42 4.81
N LEU A 380 5.54 -11.21 5.73
CA LEU A 380 6.35 -12.28 6.33
C LEU A 380 5.58 -13.02 7.43
N THR A 381 4.60 -12.37 8.04
CA THR A 381 3.73 -12.88 9.08
C THR A 381 2.29 -13.05 8.59
N GLN A 382 1.46 -13.73 9.39
CA GLN A 382 0.07 -14.08 9.02
C GLN A 382 -0.92 -12.92 9.17
N ASN A 383 -0.53 -11.79 9.76
CA ASN A 383 -1.41 -10.70 10.20
C ASN A 383 -2.53 -11.22 11.13
N LYS A 384 -2.20 -12.14 12.00
CA LYS A 384 -3.14 -12.76 12.93
C LYS A 384 -2.45 -13.03 14.26
N MET A 385 -2.86 -12.31 15.30
CA MET A 385 -2.37 -12.57 16.65
C MET A 385 -2.70 -14.01 17.05
N THR A 386 -1.73 -14.68 17.64
CA THR A 386 -1.85 -16.09 18.03
C THR A 386 -1.15 -16.30 19.36
N VAL A 387 -1.84 -16.93 20.31
CA VAL A 387 -1.26 -17.31 21.61
C VAL A 387 -0.17 -18.35 21.38
N GLN A 388 1.02 -18.08 21.90
CA GLN A 388 2.20 -18.94 21.79
C GLN A 388 2.49 -19.66 23.11
N GLN A 389 2.50 -18.89 24.21
CA GLN A 389 2.85 -19.41 25.54
C GLN A 389 1.88 -18.90 26.59
N VAL A 390 1.67 -19.70 27.62
CA VAL A 390 0.87 -19.37 28.79
C VAL A 390 1.71 -19.61 30.05
N TYR A 391 1.70 -18.63 30.96
CA TYR A 391 2.28 -18.78 32.27
C TYR A 391 1.18 -18.81 33.33
N ILE A 392 1.18 -19.84 34.15
CA ILE A 392 0.40 -19.94 35.36
C ILE A 392 1.40 -19.97 36.51
N PRO A 393 1.09 -19.45 37.70
CA PRO A 393 2.04 -19.38 38.81
C PRO A 393 2.82 -20.69 39.01
N GLY A 394 4.13 -20.63 38.79
CA GLY A 394 5.06 -21.75 38.91
C GLY A 394 5.37 -22.52 37.62
N GLN A 395 4.68 -22.27 36.52
CA GLN A 395 4.91 -23.07 35.30
C GLN A 395 4.60 -22.31 33.98
N VAL A 396 5.48 -22.49 32.98
CA VAL A 396 5.28 -22.01 31.59
C VAL A 396 4.87 -23.17 30.70
N TRP A 397 3.94 -22.92 29.80
CA TRP A 397 3.42 -23.88 28.84
C TRP A 397 3.42 -23.30 27.43
N ASP A 398 3.96 -24.07 26.47
CA ASP A 398 3.69 -23.81 25.05
C ASP A 398 2.27 -24.29 24.72
N VAL A 399 1.57 -23.56 23.87
CA VAL A 399 0.18 -23.86 23.47
C VAL A 399 0.05 -25.30 22.91
N VAL A 400 1.06 -25.79 22.20
CA VAL A 400 1.05 -27.16 21.65
C VAL A 400 1.07 -28.20 22.76
N SER A 401 1.79 -27.96 23.86
CA SER A 401 1.84 -28.86 25.03
C SER A 401 0.66 -28.71 25.99
N ALA A 402 -0.10 -27.60 25.85
CA ALA A 402 -1.26 -27.32 26.67
C ALA A 402 -2.51 -28.15 26.29
N ILE A 403 -2.61 -28.61 25.05
CA ILE A 403 -3.81 -29.27 24.47
C ILE A 403 -4.30 -30.51 25.25
N HIS A 404 -3.49 -31.09 26.12
CA HIS A 404 -3.84 -32.30 26.88
C HIS A 404 -4.00 -32.08 28.40
N LYS A 405 -4.10 -30.82 28.87
CA LYS A 405 -4.16 -30.48 30.30
C LYS A 405 -5.23 -29.41 30.61
N GLU A 406 -6.42 -29.64 30.13
CA GLU A 406 -7.56 -28.70 30.14
C GLU A 406 -7.83 -28.11 31.52
N ASP A 407 -7.88 -28.94 32.58
CA ASP A 407 -8.21 -28.50 33.94
C ASP A 407 -7.20 -27.48 34.51
N THR A 408 -5.94 -27.56 34.10
CA THR A 408 -4.88 -26.66 34.59
C THR A 408 -5.07 -25.23 34.09
N PHE A 409 -5.73 -25.09 32.94
CA PHE A 409 -5.92 -23.79 32.24
C PHE A 409 -7.32 -23.20 32.47
N ALA A 410 -8.23 -23.91 33.13
CA ALA A 410 -9.62 -23.51 33.25
C ALA A 410 -9.79 -22.03 33.67
N ARG A 411 -9.13 -21.61 34.74
CA ARG A 411 -9.25 -20.24 35.26
C ARG A 411 -8.78 -19.16 34.29
N ILE A 412 -7.63 -19.37 33.62
CA ILE A 412 -7.09 -18.37 32.70
C ILE A 412 -7.87 -18.32 31.38
N VAL A 413 -8.36 -19.48 30.92
CA VAL A 413 -9.23 -19.56 29.73
C VAL A 413 -10.56 -18.88 30.02
N GLU A 414 -11.21 -19.19 31.15
CA GLU A 414 -12.46 -18.52 31.55
C GLU A 414 -12.27 -17.01 31.61
N CYS A 415 -11.26 -16.51 32.35
CA CYS A 415 -10.97 -15.08 32.41
C CYS A 415 -10.75 -14.46 31.04
N SER A 416 -10.03 -15.15 30.14
CA SER A 416 -9.74 -14.65 28.81
C SER A 416 -10.96 -14.60 27.90
N VAL A 417 -11.94 -15.47 28.09
CA VAL A 417 -13.21 -15.52 27.35
C VAL A 417 -14.24 -14.55 27.93
N LEU A 418 -14.30 -14.44 29.26
CA LEU A 418 -15.26 -13.60 29.95
C LEU A 418 -14.93 -12.11 29.80
N CYS A 419 -13.65 -11.75 29.99
CA CYS A 419 -13.17 -10.39 29.78
C CYS A 419 -12.74 -10.18 28.32
N ASN A 420 -13.72 -10.25 27.39
CA ASN A 420 -13.48 -10.25 25.94
C ASN A 420 -14.74 -9.85 25.19
N ASP A 421 -14.62 -8.88 24.25
CA ASP A 421 -15.74 -8.35 23.48
C ASP A 421 -15.85 -8.95 22.09
N SER A 422 -14.82 -9.70 21.65
CA SER A 422 -14.85 -10.38 20.37
C SER A 422 -15.93 -11.46 20.32
N THR A 423 -16.46 -11.70 19.14
CA THR A 423 -17.52 -12.67 18.89
C THR A 423 -17.06 -13.76 17.93
N GLU A 424 -17.78 -14.88 17.98
CA GLU A 424 -17.57 -16.03 17.11
C GLU A 424 -18.77 -16.16 16.18
N ASN A 425 -18.50 -16.15 14.86
CA ASN A 425 -19.49 -16.35 13.81
C ASN A 425 -19.06 -17.53 12.92
N GLY A 426 -19.51 -18.73 13.25
CA GLY A 426 -19.04 -19.96 12.63
C GLY A 426 -17.55 -20.20 12.85
N ASP A 427 -16.76 -20.25 11.79
CA ASP A 427 -15.31 -20.44 11.86
C ASP A 427 -14.51 -19.13 11.93
N VAL A 428 -15.19 -17.98 11.87
CA VAL A 428 -14.57 -16.66 11.88
C VAL A 428 -14.75 -16.00 13.23
N PHE A 429 -13.62 -15.49 13.78
CA PHE A 429 -13.64 -14.62 14.97
C PHE A 429 -13.68 -13.17 14.52
N VAL A 430 -14.56 -12.38 15.11
CA VAL A 430 -14.75 -10.95 14.79
C VAL A 430 -14.50 -10.11 16.03
N GLY A 431 -13.60 -9.14 15.94
CA GLY A 431 -13.22 -8.25 17.02
C GLY A 431 -11.74 -7.87 16.99
N ASP A 432 -11.24 -7.31 18.08
CA ASP A 432 -9.83 -6.95 18.24
C ASP A 432 -8.91 -8.17 18.03
N PRO A 433 -7.79 -8.03 17.29
CA PRO A 433 -6.87 -9.15 17.02
C PRO A 433 -6.33 -9.82 18.28
N THR A 434 -6.10 -9.07 19.36
CA THR A 434 -5.63 -9.59 20.64
C THR A 434 -6.71 -10.45 21.30
N GLU A 435 -7.95 -9.98 21.26
CA GLU A 435 -9.11 -10.69 21.82
C GLU A 435 -9.52 -11.92 21.01
N THR A 436 -9.50 -11.81 19.68
CA THR A 436 -9.78 -12.96 18.80
C THR A 436 -8.73 -14.07 18.96
N ALA A 437 -7.47 -13.71 19.28
CA ALA A 437 -6.43 -14.68 19.62
C ALA A 437 -6.77 -15.49 20.86
N LEU A 438 -7.37 -14.87 21.88
CA LEU A 438 -7.82 -15.53 23.12
C LEU A 438 -8.98 -16.51 22.85
N LEU A 439 -9.97 -16.13 22.02
CA LEU A 439 -11.05 -17.04 21.62
C LEU A 439 -10.53 -18.21 20.77
N SER A 440 -9.59 -17.94 19.87
CA SER A 440 -8.92 -18.99 19.08
C SER A 440 -8.14 -19.96 19.98
N PHE A 441 -7.51 -19.45 21.03
CA PHE A 441 -6.80 -20.27 22.02
C PHE A 441 -7.79 -21.15 22.81
N CYS A 442 -8.92 -20.61 23.29
CA CYS A 442 -9.99 -21.33 23.94
C CYS A 442 -10.47 -22.52 23.05
N ARG A 443 -10.78 -22.25 21.78
CA ARG A 443 -11.20 -23.29 20.81
C ARG A 443 -10.13 -24.36 20.58
N ARG A 444 -8.87 -24.00 20.50
CA ARG A 444 -7.74 -24.94 20.33
C ARG A 444 -7.57 -25.90 21.52
N LEU A 445 -7.96 -25.47 22.70
CA LEU A 445 -8.01 -26.32 23.89
C LEU A 445 -9.28 -27.21 23.95
N GLY A 446 -10.18 -27.13 22.98
CA GLY A 446 -11.43 -27.89 22.94
C GLY A 446 -12.57 -27.26 23.74
N TRP A 447 -12.44 -26.01 24.19
CA TRP A 447 -13.45 -25.31 24.96
C TRP A 447 -14.35 -24.47 24.05
N ASP A 448 -15.63 -24.37 24.44
CA ASP A 448 -16.61 -23.53 23.76
C ASP A 448 -16.81 -22.22 24.52
N ALA A 449 -16.42 -21.11 23.90
CA ALA A 449 -16.54 -19.79 24.49
C ALA A 449 -18.00 -19.39 24.78
N GLN A 450 -18.96 -19.86 23.97
CA GLN A 450 -20.38 -19.57 24.19
C GLN A 450 -20.92 -20.31 25.43
N ILE A 451 -20.48 -21.55 25.68
CA ILE A 451 -20.83 -22.29 26.87
C ILE A 451 -20.30 -21.56 28.10
N ILE A 452 -19.04 -21.12 28.11
CA ILE A 452 -18.44 -20.35 29.20
C ILE A 452 -19.25 -19.07 29.47
N ARG A 453 -19.55 -18.29 28.44
CA ARG A 453 -20.32 -17.04 28.57
C ARG A 453 -21.75 -17.25 29.07
N ARG A 454 -22.37 -18.36 28.70
CA ARG A 454 -23.71 -18.73 29.23
C ARG A 454 -23.66 -19.15 30.70
N SER A 455 -22.60 -19.84 31.12
CA SER A 455 -22.41 -20.26 32.49
C SER A 455 -22.11 -19.09 33.45
N PHE A 456 -21.49 -18.04 32.92
CA PHE A 456 -21.11 -16.82 33.64
C PHE A 456 -21.64 -15.58 32.92
N PRO A 457 -22.92 -15.24 32.99
CA PRO A 457 -23.49 -14.07 32.32
C PRO A 457 -22.80 -12.78 32.77
N ARG A 458 -22.43 -11.92 31.80
CA ARG A 458 -21.88 -10.59 32.06
C ARG A 458 -22.97 -9.67 32.59
N LEU A 459 -22.70 -9.00 33.69
CA LEU A 459 -23.61 -8.05 34.34
C LEU A 459 -23.19 -6.60 34.12
N GLN A 460 -21.90 -6.32 34.25
CA GLN A 460 -21.32 -4.98 34.13
C GLN A 460 -19.93 -5.06 33.53
N GLU A 461 -19.43 -3.94 33.02
CA GLU A 461 -18.09 -3.82 32.49
C GLU A 461 -17.49 -2.44 32.72
N LEU A 462 -16.18 -2.39 32.83
CA LEU A 462 -15.34 -1.22 32.61
C LEU A 462 -14.57 -1.49 31.32
N PRO A 463 -14.94 -0.84 30.19
CA PRO A 463 -14.33 -1.09 28.88
C PRO A 463 -12.82 -0.85 28.92
N PHE A 464 -12.11 -1.39 27.90
CA PHE A 464 -10.68 -1.11 27.78
C PHE A 464 -10.44 0.38 27.61
N ASP A 465 -9.50 0.89 28.37
CA ASP A 465 -9.03 2.27 28.31
C ASP A 465 -7.52 2.30 28.14
N SER A 466 -7.02 3.06 27.15
CA SER A 466 -5.61 3.10 26.78
C SER A 466 -4.71 3.78 27.81
N GLU A 467 -5.23 4.72 28.60
CA GLU A 467 -4.48 5.36 29.68
C GLU A 467 -4.37 4.42 30.89
N ARG A 468 -5.47 3.72 31.20
CA ARG A 468 -5.56 2.75 32.26
C ARG A 468 -4.94 1.40 31.91
N LYS A 469 -4.88 1.06 30.61
CA LYS A 469 -4.37 -0.20 30.03
C LYS A 469 -5.04 -1.46 30.59
N LEU A 470 -6.25 -1.37 31.09
CA LEU A 470 -7.03 -2.45 31.71
C LEU A 470 -8.43 -2.50 31.12
N MET A 471 -9.03 -3.69 31.15
CA MET A 471 -10.45 -3.95 30.95
C MET A 471 -10.93 -4.87 32.09
N SER A 472 -12.13 -4.63 32.57
CA SER A 472 -12.74 -5.40 33.68
C SER A 472 -14.19 -5.75 33.36
N THR A 473 -14.60 -6.98 33.67
CA THR A 473 -15.97 -7.46 33.48
C THR A 473 -16.47 -8.21 34.68
N LEU A 474 -17.70 -7.89 35.13
CA LEU A 474 -18.37 -8.53 36.25
C LEU A 474 -19.35 -9.59 35.76
N HIS A 475 -19.25 -10.78 36.31
CA HIS A 475 -20.05 -11.93 35.92
C HIS A 475 -20.75 -12.56 37.10
N GLN A 476 -21.94 -13.13 36.86
CA GLN A 476 -22.62 -13.92 37.88
C GLN A 476 -21.99 -15.33 37.94
N ALA A 477 -21.66 -15.78 39.16
CA ALA A 477 -21.08 -17.09 39.43
C ALA A 477 -21.82 -17.71 40.61
N GLU A 478 -22.83 -18.52 40.34
CA GLU A 478 -23.74 -19.10 41.37
C GLU A 478 -24.30 -18.02 42.32
N ASP A 479 -23.98 -18.09 43.61
CA ASP A 479 -24.44 -17.15 44.64
C ASP A 479 -23.51 -15.93 44.84
N MET A 480 -22.42 -15.82 44.03
CA MET A 480 -21.41 -14.76 44.14
C MET A 480 -21.17 -14.09 42.81
N TYR A 481 -20.34 -13.06 42.81
CA TYR A 481 -19.95 -12.35 41.58
C TYR A 481 -18.45 -12.47 41.33
N ARG A 482 -18.06 -12.68 40.11
CA ARG A 482 -16.67 -12.82 39.67
C ARG A 482 -16.27 -11.65 38.81
N LEU A 483 -15.35 -10.84 39.25
CA LEU A 483 -14.71 -9.79 38.49
C LEU A 483 -13.50 -10.39 37.76
N CYS A 484 -13.50 -10.37 36.47
CA CYS A 484 -12.37 -10.75 35.60
C CYS A 484 -11.70 -9.48 35.08
N VAL A 485 -10.38 -9.40 35.18
CA VAL A 485 -9.59 -8.25 34.72
C VAL A 485 -8.48 -8.73 33.80
N LYS A 486 -8.32 -8.05 32.68
CA LYS A 486 -7.19 -8.25 31.78
C LYS A 486 -6.48 -6.93 31.46
N GLY A 487 -5.20 -6.98 31.16
CA GLY A 487 -4.49 -5.80 30.68
C GLY A 487 -2.99 -5.91 30.69
N ALA A 488 -2.33 -4.76 30.64
CA ALA A 488 -0.88 -4.67 30.62
C ALA A 488 -0.28 -5.19 31.93
N PRO A 489 0.74 -6.07 31.86
CA PRO A 489 1.30 -6.71 33.03
C PRO A 489 1.85 -5.73 34.07
N ASP A 490 2.50 -4.65 33.62
CA ASP A 490 3.05 -3.58 34.47
C ASP A 490 1.99 -2.97 35.40
N VAL A 491 0.82 -2.68 34.86
CA VAL A 491 -0.28 -2.06 35.61
C VAL A 491 -1.05 -3.09 36.44
N LEU A 492 -1.34 -4.27 35.87
CA LEU A 492 -2.17 -5.26 36.55
C LEU A 492 -1.49 -5.85 37.79
N LEU A 493 -0.17 -6.11 37.72
CA LEU A 493 0.58 -6.68 38.85
C LEU A 493 0.61 -5.78 40.05
N GLU A 494 0.64 -4.46 39.91
CA GLU A 494 0.58 -3.49 40.99
C GLU A 494 -0.77 -3.53 41.72
N ARG A 495 -1.83 -4.01 41.06
CA ARG A 495 -3.19 -4.11 41.62
C ARG A 495 -3.49 -5.49 42.21
N CYS A 496 -2.55 -6.44 42.09
CA CYS A 496 -2.69 -7.80 42.59
C CYS A 496 -2.08 -7.96 43.99
N ARG A 497 -2.72 -8.79 44.82
CA ARG A 497 -2.12 -9.28 46.07
C ARG A 497 -1.10 -10.38 45.74
N LEU A 498 0.16 -10.01 45.54
CA LEU A 498 1.24 -10.94 45.22
C LEU A 498 2.28 -10.97 46.36
N GLU A 499 2.74 -12.17 46.70
CA GLU A 499 3.94 -12.31 47.51
C GLU A 499 5.17 -11.81 46.73
N HIS A 500 6.10 -11.18 47.40
CA HIS A 500 7.28 -10.56 46.77
C HIS A 500 8.09 -11.55 45.92
N SER A 501 8.21 -12.80 46.37
CA SER A 501 8.89 -13.87 45.65
C SER A 501 8.21 -14.24 44.32
N LEU A 502 6.87 -14.29 44.33
CA LEU A 502 6.05 -14.57 43.17
C LEU A 502 6.08 -13.38 42.20
N ALA A 503 5.96 -12.14 42.70
CA ALA A 503 6.06 -10.95 41.88
C ALA A 503 7.38 -10.87 41.11
N GLN A 504 8.51 -11.16 41.73
CA GLN A 504 9.81 -11.21 41.05
C GLN A 504 9.88 -12.31 40.00
N THR A 505 9.27 -13.46 40.25
CA THR A 505 9.27 -14.57 39.28
C THR A 505 8.40 -14.22 38.08
N VAL A 506 7.23 -13.62 38.30
CA VAL A 506 6.36 -13.16 37.22
C VAL A 506 7.04 -12.07 36.38
N GLN A 507 7.72 -11.11 37.02
CA GLN A 507 8.44 -10.04 36.33
C GLN A 507 9.55 -10.60 35.43
N LYS A 508 10.33 -11.55 35.90
CA LYS A 508 11.34 -12.24 35.07
C LYS A 508 10.72 -12.97 33.87
N GLN A 509 9.54 -13.55 34.07
CA GLN A 509 8.84 -14.25 33.00
C GLN A 509 8.33 -13.28 31.93
N ILE A 510 7.84 -12.11 32.33
CA ILE A 510 7.43 -11.04 31.41
C ILE A 510 8.63 -10.58 30.57
N GLU A 511 9.79 -10.37 31.22
CA GLU A 511 11.02 -9.99 30.52
C GLU A 511 11.44 -11.07 29.49
N GLN A 512 11.37 -12.35 29.87
CA GLN A 512 11.68 -13.45 28.96
C GLN A 512 10.74 -13.52 27.75
N PHE A 513 9.44 -13.32 27.95
CA PHE A 513 8.47 -13.26 26.87
C PHE A 513 8.72 -12.04 25.97
N SER A 514 9.02 -10.89 26.55
CA SER A 514 9.34 -9.67 25.80
C SER A 514 10.61 -9.81 24.96
N MET A 515 11.66 -10.51 25.50
CA MET A 515 12.87 -10.82 24.73
C MET A 515 12.63 -11.75 23.54
N GLN A 516 11.57 -12.57 23.62
CA GLN A 516 11.13 -13.41 22.50
C GLN A 516 10.23 -12.65 21.50
N GLY A 517 9.98 -11.37 21.73
CA GLY A 517 9.11 -10.55 20.90
C GLY A 517 7.62 -10.84 21.09
N LEU A 518 7.25 -11.47 22.21
CA LEU A 518 5.85 -11.77 22.49
C LEU A 518 5.16 -10.59 23.19
N ARG A 519 3.94 -10.27 22.76
CA ARG A 519 3.03 -9.38 23.46
C ARG A 519 2.44 -10.13 24.65
N VAL A 520 2.54 -9.58 25.85
CA VAL A 520 2.09 -10.23 27.06
C VAL A 520 0.84 -9.54 27.60
N LEU A 521 -0.20 -10.32 27.87
CA LEU A 521 -1.37 -9.90 28.66
C LEU A 521 -1.38 -10.60 30.01
N ALA A 522 -1.66 -9.85 31.06
CA ALA A 522 -1.90 -10.39 32.39
C ALA A 522 -3.40 -10.53 32.66
N PHE A 523 -3.74 -11.54 33.43
CA PHE A 523 -5.09 -11.84 33.86
C PHE A 523 -5.15 -11.94 35.40
N ALA A 524 -6.21 -11.35 35.97
CA ALA A 524 -6.50 -11.41 37.38
C ALA A 524 -8.01 -11.51 37.62
N GLU A 525 -8.40 -11.96 38.79
CA GLU A 525 -9.80 -12.06 39.18
C GLU A 525 -10.00 -11.65 40.62
N LYS A 526 -11.26 -11.35 40.97
CA LYS A 526 -11.69 -11.07 42.36
C LYS A 526 -13.12 -11.56 42.53
N VAL A 527 -13.39 -12.16 43.67
CA VAL A 527 -14.75 -12.49 44.10
C VAL A 527 -15.35 -11.26 44.78
N VAL A 528 -16.56 -10.88 44.37
CA VAL A 528 -17.33 -9.76 44.89
C VAL A 528 -18.63 -10.30 45.47
N GLU A 529 -19.00 -9.86 46.67
CA GLU A 529 -20.19 -10.38 47.37
C GLU A 529 -21.48 -9.71 46.91
N ASP A 530 -21.42 -8.44 46.48
CA ASP A 530 -22.56 -7.62 46.09
C ASP A 530 -22.55 -7.22 44.62
N ASN A 531 -23.73 -7.20 43.96
CA ASN A 531 -23.91 -6.64 42.60
C ASN A 531 -24.12 -5.12 42.69
N ARG A 532 -23.13 -4.41 43.25
CA ARG A 532 -23.09 -2.94 43.20
C ARG A 532 -22.49 -2.43 41.89
N GLU A 533 -22.70 -1.16 41.60
CA GLU A 533 -22.10 -0.53 40.43
C GLU A 533 -20.57 -0.65 40.46
N LEU A 534 -20.01 -1.14 39.37
CA LEU A 534 -18.58 -1.38 39.23
C LEU A 534 -17.84 -0.05 39.09
N THR A 535 -16.79 0.13 39.86
CA THR A 535 -15.96 1.33 39.90
C THR A 535 -14.49 1.01 39.68
N LEU A 536 -13.69 2.01 39.32
CA LEU A 536 -12.24 1.85 39.16
C LEU A 536 -11.52 1.38 40.44
N GLN A 537 -12.13 1.57 41.61
CA GLN A 537 -11.57 1.11 42.88
C GLN A 537 -11.66 -0.41 43.04
N ASP A 538 -12.59 -1.05 42.31
CA ASP A 538 -12.76 -2.51 42.35
C ASP A 538 -11.60 -3.25 41.67
N GLU A 539 -10.87 -2.57 40.79
CA GLU A 539 -9.64 -3.06 40.17
C GLU A 539 -8.43 -3.07 41.13
N SER A 540 -8.63 -3.31 42.39
CA SER A 540 -7.60 -3.41 43.42
C SER A 540 -7.75 -4.68 44.21
N GLU A 541 -6.66 -5.11 44.85
CA GLU A 541 -6.62 -6.34 45.67
C GLU A 541 -7.03 -7.59 44.87
N LEU A 542 -6.61 -7.67 43.62
CA LEU A 542 -6.91 -8.76 42.70
C LEU A 542 -6.07 -10.00 42.99
N THR A 543 -6.59 -11.16 42.65
CA THR A 543 -5.85 -12.44 42.65
C THR A 543 -5.28 -12.66 41.24
N PHE A 544 -3.97 -12.73 41.11
CA PHE A 544 -3.30 -13.01 39.87
C PHE A 544 -3.62 -14.42 39.35
N VAL A 545 -4.04 -14.54 38.10
CA VAL A 545 -4.40 -15.81 37.44
C VAL A 545 -3.25 -16.32 36.57
N GLY A 546 -2.66 -15.45 35.75
CA GLY A 546 -1.57 -15.84 34.84
C GLY A 546 -1.26 -14.83 33.75
N LEU A 547 -0.37 -15.20 32.86
CA LEU A 547 0.02 -14.44 31.67
C LEU A 547 -0.29 -15.24 30.41
N ILE A 548 -0.77 -14.55 29.38
CA ILE A 548 -0.86 -15.09 28.03
C ILE A 548 0.07 -14.28 27.13
N ALA A 549 1.00 -14.98 26.48
CA ALA A 549 1.98 -14.40 25.57
C ALA A 549 1.63 -14.77 24.12
N MET A 550 1.53 -13.77 23.26
CA MET A 550 1.06 -13.92 21.88
C MET A 550 1.92 -13.11 20.90
N MET A 551 1.89 -13.50 19.65
CA MET A 551 2.53 -12.78 18.55
C MET A 551 1.77 -13.00 17.25
N ASP A 552 2.06 -12.19 16.25
CA ASP A 552 1.72 -12.50 14.85
C ASP A 552 2.80 -13.43 14.28
N PRO A 553 2.52 -14.75 14.12
CA PRO A 553 3.53 -15.71 13.76
C PRO A 553 3.97 -15.57 12.29
N PRO A 554 5.20 -15.93 11.95
CA PRO A 554 5.62 -16.05 10.56
C PRO A 554 4.73 -17.03 9.79
N ARG A 555 4.56 -16.80 8.49
CA ARG A 555 3.95 -17.79 7.60
C ARG A 555 4.87 -19.02 7.50
N GLN A 556 4.30 -20.20 7.32
CA GLN A 556 5.07 -21.45 7.24
C GLN A 556 6.10 -21.44 6.10
N GLU A 557 5.70 -20.86 4.97
CA GLU A 557 6.52 -20.76 3.75
C GLU A 557 7.63 -19.70 3.82
N THR A 558 7.59 -18.79 4.81
CA THR A 558 8.52 -17.63 4.85
C THR A 558 9.97 -18.06 5.04
N ALA A 559 10.25 -18.99 5.93
CA ALA A 559 11.62 -19.47 6.17
C ALA A 559 12.23 -20.11 4.93
N ASP A 560 11.45 -20.93 4.23
CA ASP A 560 11.87 -21.58 2.97
C ASP A 560 12.11 -20.56 1.87
N ALA A 561 11.23 -19.53 1.77
CA ALA A 561 11.39 -18.45 0.81
C ALA A 561 12.65 -17.61 1.08
N VAL A 562 12.92 -17.26 2.34
CA VAL A 562 14.15 -16.57 2.75
C VAL A 562 15.39 -17.39 2.43
N TYR A 563 15.36 -18.71 2.70
CA TYR A 563 16.44 -19.61 2.35
C TYR A 563 16.65 -19.66 0.82
N ALA A 564 15.59 -19.79 0.03
CA ALA A 564 15.66 -19.79 -1.43
C ALA A 564 16.23 -18.47 -1.99
N CYS A 565 15.86 -17.32 -1.43
CA CYS A 565 16.44 -16.03 -1.79
C CYS A 565 17.96 -16.00 -1.56
N ARG A 566 18.42 -16.47 -0.40
CA ARG A 566 19.86 -16.53 -0.08
C ARG A 566 20.63 -17.47 -1.02
N GLN A 567 20.04 -18.61 -1.36
CA GLN A 567 20.64 -19.55 -2.33
C GLN A 567 20.76 -18.94 -3.73
N ALA A 568 19.81 -18.07 -4.11
CA ALA A 568 19.84 -17.32 -5.36
C ALA A 568 20.79 -16.10 -5.32
N GLY A 569 21.48 -15.84 -4.21
CA GLY A 569 22.33 -14.67 -4.02
C GLY A 569 21.56 -13.38 -3.78
N ILE A 570 20.26 -13.47 -3.43
CA ILE A 570 19.40 -12.34 -3.11
C ILE A 570 19.41 -12.14 -1.59
N ARG A 571 19.60 -10.90 -1.16
CA ARG A 571 19.61 -10.53 0.25
C ARG A 571 18.23 -10.08 0.70
N PRO A 572 17.51 -10.84 1.55
CA PRO A 572 16.26 -10.38 2.15
C PRO A 572 16.55 -9.43 3.31
N VAL A 573 15.79 -8.32 3.36
CA VAL A 573 15.83 -7.30 4.41
C VAL A 573 14.41 -7.13 4.92
N MET A 574 14.22 -7.14 6.24
CA MET A 574 12.93 -6.87 6.86
C MET A 574 12.82 -5.40 7.26
N ILE A 575 11.71 -4.76 6.89
CA ILE A 575 11.37 -3.39 7.26
C ILE A 575 10.06 -3.46 8.05
N THR A 576 9.98 -2.77 9.19
CA THR A 576 8.79 -2.79 10.05
C THR A 576 8.73 -1.57 10.95
N GLY A 577 7.52 -1.17 11.36
CA GLY A 577 7.28 -0.18 12.42
C GLY A 577 7.38 -0.77 13.84
N ASP A 578 7.53 -2.10 13.99
CA ASP A 578 7.64 -2.75 15.28
C ASP A 578 8.89 -2.34 16.07
N HIS A 579 8.78 -2.49 17.39
CA HIS A 579 9.94 -2.33 18.27
C HIS A 579 11.06 -3.30 17.90
N LYS A 580 12.31 -2.82 17.93
CA LYS A 580 13.52 -3.53 17.52
C LYS A 580 13.66 -4.95 18.08
N ALA A 581 13.28 -5.17 19.35
CA ALA A 581 13.36 -6.49 19.98
C ALA A 581 12.42 -7.50 19.30
N THR A 582 11.15 -7.12 19.06
CA THR A 582 10.15 -7.94 18.38
C THR A 582 10.57 -8.25 16.95
N ALA A 583 10.99 -7.22 16.21
CA ALA A 583 11.46 -7.34 14.83
C ALA A 583 12.66 -8.30 14.74
N SER A 584 13.64 -8.15 15.63
CA SER A 584 14.85 -9.00 15.66
C SER A 584 14.52 -10.46 15.99
N ALA A 585 13.57 -10.71 16.90
CA ALA A 585 13.15 -12.08 17.25
C ALA A 585 12.55 -12.81 16.03
N ILE A 586 11.63 -12.15 15.32
CA ILE A 586 11.00 -12.69 14.11
C ILE A 586 12.04 -12.87 13.00
N ALA A 587 12.90 -11.86 12.75
CA ALA A 587 13.93 -11.93 11.73
C ALA A 587 14.93 -13.09 11.95
N LYS A 588 15.26 -13.39 13.21
CA LYS A 588 16.06 -14.58 13.58
C LYS A 588 15.31 -15.87 13.29
N GLN A 589 14.04 -15.94 13.68
CA GLN A 589 13.22 -17.14 13.49
C GLN A 589 13.06 -17.54 12.02
N ILE A 590 12.90 -16.56 11.12
CA ILE A 590 12.74 -16.80 9.66
C ILE A 590 14.08 -16.81 8.90
N GLY A 591 15.20 -16.60 9.59
CA GLY A 591 16.53 -16.67 8.98
C GLY A 591 16.97 -15.42 8.21
N ILE A 592 16.26 -14.29 8.33
CA ILE A 592 16.70 -12.99 7.77
C ILE A 592 17.89 -12.43 8.57
N LEU A 593 17.87 -12.55 9.90
CA LEU A 593 18.92 -12.05 10.78
C LEU A 593 19.81 -13.22 11.24
N ALA A 594 21.05 -13.23 10.79
CA ALA A 594 22.06 -14.19 11.21
C ALA A 594 22.95 -13.63 12.34
N GLU A 595 23.81 -14.48 12.90
CA GLU A 595 24.78 -14.05 13.91
C GLU A 595 25.82 -13.11 13.27
N GLY A 596 25.93 -11.89 13.81
CA GLY A 596 26.77 -10.84 13.26
C GLY A 596 26.06 -9.81 12.39
N ASP A 597 24.81 -10.05 11.96
CA ASP A 597 24.01 -9.06 11.22
C ASP A 597 23.55 -7.92 12.14
N ARG A 598 23.29 -6.76 11.53
CA ARG A 598 22.88 -5.54 12.24
C ARG A 598 21.39 -5.29 12.14
N THR A 599 20.82 -4.75 13.21
CA THR A 599 19.48 -4.17 13.24
C THR A 599 19.60 -2.67 13.50
N VAL A 600 18.93 -1.85 12.67
CA VAL A 600 19.02 -0.38 12.71
C VAL A 600 17.63 0.19 12.98
N GLU A 601 17.53 1.20 13.81
CA GLU A 601 16.30 1.94 14.06
C GLU A 601 16.18 3.14 13.10
N GLY A 602 14.94 3.57 12.81
CA GLY A 602 14.68 4.67 11.90
C GLY A 602 15.37 5.96 12.34
N ALA A 603 15.40 6.23 13.65
CA ALA A 603 16.10 7.38 14.23
C ALA A 603 17.63 7.35 13.96
N ASP A 604 18.23 6.16 13.95
CA ASP A 604 19.66 6.03 13.63
C ASP A 604 19.92 6.32 12.14
N LEU A 605 18.97 5.91 11.25
CA LEU A 605 19.08 6.13 9.81
C LEU A 605 19.05 7.61 9.43
N GLU A 606 18.24 8.42 10.12
CA GLU A 606 18.15 9.87 9.87
C GLU A 606 19.47 10.61 10.12
N HIS A 607 20.33 10.06 10.98
CA HIS A 607 21.60 10.66 11.35
C HIS A 607 22.81 10.07 10.60
N MET A 608 22.60 9.03 9.77
CA MET A 608 23.67 8.41 9.00
C MET A 608 24.01 9.21 7.74
N SER A 609 25.30 9.37 7.46
CA SER A 609 25.77 9.83 6.15
C SER A 609 25.61 8.72 5.10
N ASP A 610 25.56 9.09 3.81
CA ASP A 610 25.47 8.13 2.70
C ASP A 610 26.57 7.05 2.75
N ALA A 611 27.78 7.40 3.18
CA ALA A 611 28.89 6.46 3.34
C ALA A 611 28.65 5.47 4.49
N GLN A 612 28.12 5.93 5.62
CA GLN A 612 27.76 5.08 6.76
C GLN A 612 26.59 4.17 6.42
N LEU A 613 25.59 4.70 5.70
CA LEU A 613 24.46 3.91 5.23
C LEU A 613 24.91 2.79 4.28
N ALA A 614 25.78 3.12 3.33
CA ALA A 614 26.35 2.13 2.40
C ALA A 614 27.16 1.03 3.08
N ASP A 615 27.85 1.35 4.21
CA ASP A 615 28.59 0.36 5.01
C ASP A 615 27.68 -0.47 5.92
N THR A 616 26.49 0.06 6.22
CA THR A 616 25.51 -0.61 7.10
C THR A 616 24.62 -1.57 6.30
N VAL A 617 24.31 -1.22 5.06
CA VAL A 617 23.49 -2.01 4.13
C VAL A 617 24.31 -3.02 3.35
#